data_6ebdc6caacfa8f2ff8bcdeaaa5ac20c3
#
_entry.id   6ebdc6caacfa8f2ff8bcdeaaa5ac20c3
#
_cell.length_a   1.000
_cell.length_b   1.000
_cell.length_c   1.000
_cell.angle_alpha   90.00
_cell.angle_beta   90.00
_cell.angle_gamma   90.00
#
_symmetry.space_group_name_H-M   'P 1'
#
loop_
_entity.id
_entity.type
_entity.pdbx_description
1 polymer ?
#
loop_
_entity_poly.entity_id
_entity_poly.type
_entity_poly.pdbx_seq_one_letter_code
_entity_poly.pdbx_strand_id
1 'polypeptide(L)'
;MKLTVYPGNLHGSVHAPPSKSHTHRAYMLAALAEGTSRVQSPLFGEDTNATLDAVQALGAEVEVSGDTVTIRGGNLRAADAVIDCKNSGSSIRMLAGIAAGLAGKTAFTGDDSLCKRPMLPLLSALEALGAEVEANNGCAPFSITGPAAGDEVAIQGDISSQFISALLLGAPLSPSGRTIRLTTELASRPYVHMTISAMKKHGVDVRETDDGFVVPAGQHYTPADGIVSGDYSSAAFILAAGALTGKVTVTGLEEHDPQ
;
A
#
# COMPACT_ATOMS: atom_id res chain seq x y z
N MET A 1 16.98 -14.34 21.39
CA MET A 1 15.98 -14.10 22.46
C MET A 1 15.23 -15.41 22.71
N LYS A 2 15.01 -15.81 23.95
CA LYS A 2 14.24 -17.03 24.32
C LYS A 2 12.95 -16.56 25.02
N LEU A 3 11.79 -16.93 24.49
CA LEU A 3 10.48 -16.67 25.08
C LEU A 3 9.94 -17.98 25.68
N THR A 4 9.44 -17.94 26.91
CA THR A 4 8.78 -19.08 27.55
C THR A 4 7.32 -18.68 27.81
N VAL A 5 6.39 -19.48 27.32
CA VAL A 5 4.95 -19.26 27.49
C VAL A 5 4.39 -20.33 28.41
N TYR A 6 3.65 -19.93 29.45
CA TYR A 6 2.98 -20.81 30.36
C TYR A 6 1.47 -20.85 30.05
N PRO A 7 0.81 -22.01 30.20
CA PRO A 7 -0.65 -22.11 30.07
C PRO A 7 -1.34 -21.20 31.08
N GLY A 8 -2.42 -20.55 30.64
CA GLY A 8 -3.21 -19.67 31.50
C GLY A 8 -4.52 -19.25 30.83
N ASN A 9 -5.45 -18.78 31.63
CA ASN A 9 -6.71 -18.24 31.15
C ASN A 9 -6.54 -16.73 30.87
N LEU A 10 -7.01 -16.27 29.72
CA LEU A 10 -7.00 -14.86 29.34
C LEU A 10 -8.33 -14.21 29.64
N HIS A 11 -8.30 -13.09 30.36
CA HIS A 11 -9.47 -12.24 30.66
C HIS A 11 -9.11 -10.77 30.55
N GLY A 12 -9.98 -9.99 29.96
CA GLY A 12 -9.80 -8.54 29.93
C GLY A 12 -10.15 -7.90 28.60
N SER A 13 -9.75 -6.64 28.46
CA SER A 13 -9.93 -5.85 27.24
C SER A 13 -8.60 -5.29 26.77
N VAL A 14 -8.39 -5.27 25.45
CA VAL A 14 -7.22 -4.67 24.81
C VAL A 14 -7.67 -3.85 23.61
N HIS A 15 -6.99 -2.74 23.35
CA HIS A 15 -7.19 -1.97 22.13
C HIS A 15 -6.28 -2.52 21.03
N ALA A 16 -6.86 -2.76 19.82
CA ALA A 16 -6.07 -3.21 18.68
C ALA A 16 -5.06 -2.11 18.27
N PRO A 17 -3.81 -2.47 17.95
CA PRO A 17 -2.89 -1.49 17.38
C PRO A 17 -3.42 -0.99 16.03
N PRO A 18 -3.03 0.22 15.58
CA PRO A 18 -3.42 0.71 14.26
C PRO A 18 -3.01 -0.24 13.13
N SER A 19 -3.83 -0.32 12.09
CA SER A 19 -3.58 -1.20 10.95
C SER A 19 -2.38 -0.74 10.13
N LYS A 20 -1.37 -1.62 9.99
CA LYS A 20 -0.23 -1.40 9.11
C LYS A 20 -0.68 -1.18 7.66
N SER A 21 -1.60 -2.01 7.19
CA SER A 21 -2.08 -1.99 5.81
C SER A 21 -2.86 -0.73 5.46
N HIS A 22 -3.64 -0.20 6.39
CA HIS A 22 -4.32 1.09 6.22
C HIS A 22 -3.33 2.25 6.28
N THR A 23 -2.35 2.21 7.18
CA THR A 23 -1.33 3.27 7.32
C THR A 23 -0.53 3.46 6.03
N HIS A 24 -0.05 2.38 5.40
CA HIS A 24 0.66 2.47 4.12
C HIS A 24 -0.17 3.20 3.05
N ARG A 25 -1.45 2.79 2.90
CA ARG A 25 -2.36 3.38 1.91
C ARG A 25 -2.67 4.83 2.21
N ALA A 26 -2.93 5.16 3.47
CA ALA A 26 -3.21 6.53 3.89
C ALA A 26 -2.04 7.47 3.55
N TYR A 27 -0.79 7.07 3.82
CA TYR A 27 0.38 7.88 3.48
C TYR A 27 0.56 8.07 1.97
N MET A 28 0.42 6.98 1.20
CA MET A 28 0.57 7.04 -0.26
C MET A 28 -0.52 7.89 -0.92
N LEU A 29 -1.78 7.71 -0.50
CA LEU A 29 -2.91 8.46 -1.05
C LEU A 29 -2.88 9.93 -0.65
N ALA A 30 -2.48 10.25 0.59
CA ALA A 30 -2.26 11.62 1.03
C ALA A 30 -1.14 12.31 0.22
N ALA A 31 -0.07 11.58 -0.13
CA ALA A 31 1.01 12.10 -0.96
C ALA A 31 0.58 12.32 -2.42
N LEU A 32 -0.28 11.45 -2.96
CA LEU A 32 -0.83 11.58 -4.31
C LEU A 32 -1.86 12.71 -4.44
N ALA A 33 -2.55 13.06 -3.36
CA ALA A 33 -3.64 14.02 -3.35
C ALA A 33 -3.14 15.49 -3.44
N GLU A 34 -3.77 16.29 -4.29
CA GLU A 34 -3.45 17.72 -4.42
C GLU A 34 -3.95 18.52 -3.22
N GLY A 35 -3.07 18.77 -2.24
CA GLY A 35 -3.38 19.53 -1.03
C GLY A 35 -2.90 18.83 0.24
N THR A 36 -3.58 19.08 1.36
CA THR A 36 -3.16 18.60 2.68
C THR A 36 -4.14 17.59 3.24
N SER A 37 -3.64 16.43 3.64
CA SER A 37 -4.38 15.38 4.34
C SER A 37 -3.80 15.15 5.73
N ARG A 38 -4.65 14.84 6.72
CA ARG A 38 -4.25 14.46 8.07
C ARG A 38 -4.57 13.00 8.33
N VAL A 39 -3.54 12.22 8.63
CA VAL A 39 -3.63 10.81 9.01
C VAL A 39 -3.49 10.72 10.52
N GLN A 40 -4.57 10.41 11.21
CA GLN A 40 -4.61 10.29 12.67
C GLN A 40 -4.40 8.84 13.10
N SER A 41 -3.72 8.66 14.21
CA SER A 41 -3.40 7.36 14.82
C SER A 41 -2.81 6.35 13.83
N PRO A 42 -1.82 6.73 12.98
CA PRO A 42 -1.16 5.76 12.12
C PRO A 42 -0.31 4.79 12.93
N LEU A 43 -0.03 3.62 12.38
CA LEU A 43 0.98 2.75 12.95
C LEU A 43 2.37 3.34 12.70
N PHE A 44 3.11 3.63 13.74
CA PHE A 44 4.53 3.94 13.65
C PHE A 44 5.35 2.65 13.81
N GLY A 45 6.01 2.23 12.75
CA GLY A 45 6.84 1.04 12.71
C GLY A 45 7.82 1.11 11.55
N GLU A 46 8.80 0.24 11.49
CA GLU A 46 9.86 0.27 10.48
C GLU A 46 9.28 0.28 9.05
N ASP A 47 8.31 -0.61 8.77
CA ASP A 47 7.66 -0.70 7.46
C ASP A 47 6.92 0.60 7.07
N THR A 48 6.14 1.16 7.99
CA THR A 48 5.32 2.36 7.72
C THR A 48 6.16 3.63 7.69
N ASN A 49 7.21 3.71 8.50
CA ASN A 49 8.20 4.78 8.43
C ASN A 49 8.94 4.77 7.09
N ALA A 50 9.31 3.58 6.58
CA ALA A 50 9.90 3.46 5.24
C ALA A 50 8.97 3.98 4.13
N THR A 51 7.64 3.82 4.28
CA THR A 51 6.67 4.43 3.36
C THR A 51 6.65 5.96 3.49
N LEU A 52 6.68 6.46 4.73
CA LEU A 52 6.66 7.90 5.00
C LEU A 52 7.91 8.58 4.42
N ASP A 53 9.08 8.00 4.67
CA ASP A 53 10.35 8.45 4.10
C ASP A 53 10.33 8.42 2.56
N ALA A 54 9.75 7.37 1.99
CA ALA A 54 9.65 7.22 0.54
C ALA A 54 8.74 8.27 -0.11
N VAL A 55 7.55 8.55 0.45
CA VAL A 55 6.67 9.60 -0.11
C VAL A 55 7.30 10.99 0.04
N GLN A 56 8.07 11.22 1.09
CA GLN A 56 8.85 12.43 1.27
C GLN A 56 9.98 12.54 0.22
N ALA A 57 10.69 11.44 -0.06
CA ALA A 57 11.70 11.39 -1.11
C ALA A 57 11.11 11.64 -2.51
N LEU A 58 9.85 11.23 -2.73
CA LEU A 58 9.09 11.52 -3.95
C LEU A 58 8.56 12.97 -4.03
N GLY A 59 8.73 13.78 -2.98
CA GLY A 59 8.42 15.20 -2.99
C GLY A 59 7.21 15.64 -2.16
N ALA A 60 6.58 14.76 -1.40
CA ALA A 60 5.55 15.16 -0.44
C ALA A 60 6.17 15.89 0.75
N GLU A 61 5.49 16.90 1.29
CA GLU A 61 5.86 17.54 2.55
C GLU A 61 5.20 16.79 3.72
N VAL A 62 5.98 16.41 4.71
CA VAL A 62 5.51 15.58 5.83
C VAL A 62 5.83 16.28 7.16
N GLU A 63 4.81 16.39 8.01
CA GLU A 63 4.92 16.86 9.38
C GLU A 63 4.32 15.83 10.34
N VAL A 64 5.07 15.46 11.38
CA VAL A 64 4.60 14.52 12.42
C VAL A 64 4.40 15.27 13.71
N SER A 65 3.18 15.24 14.26
CA SER A 65 2.83 15.89 15.52
C SER A 65 2.02 14.93 16.39
N GLY A 66 2.67 14.37 17.41
CA GLY A 66 2.05 13.37 18.29
C GLY A 66 1.65 12.12 17.50
N ASP A 67 0.36 11.80 17.52
CA ASP A 67 -0.26 10.67 16.80
C ASP A 67 -0.86 11.07 15.44
N THR A 68 -0.52 12.24 14.93
CA THR A 68 -1.04 12.75 13.66
C THR A 68 0.10 13.01 12.69
N VAL A 69 -0.03 12.51 11.48
CA VAL A 69 0.85 12.80 10.34
C VAL A 69 0.11 13.67 9.35
N THR A 70 0.62 14.87 9.11
CA THR A 70 0.12 15.80 8.08
C THR A 70 0.97 15.65 6.84
N ILE A 71 0.35 15.37 5.70
CA ILE A 71 1.01 15.18 4.41
C ILE A 71 0.42 16.17 3.41
N ARG A 72 1.28 16.99 2.80
CA ARG A 72 0.95 17.85 1.67
C ARG A 72 1.52 17.25 0.40
N GLY A 73 0.62 16.80 -0.48
CA GLY A 73 0.94 16.06 -1.70
C GLY A 73 0.54 16.79 -2.98
N GLY A 74 0.41 16.00 -4.06
CA GLY A 74 -0.02 16.46 -5.39
C GLY A 74 1.12 16.85 -6.34
N ASN A 75 2.36 16.99 -5.82
CA ASN A 75 3.52 17.37 -6.62
C ASN A 75 4.61 16.30 -6.60
N LEU A 76 4.20 15.03 -6.67
CA LEU A 76 5.17 13.93 -6.68
C LEU A 76 6.02 13.94 -7.95
N ARG A 77 7.29 13.59 -7.79
CA ARG A 77 8.28 13.44 -8.85
C ARG A 77 9.17 12.24 -8.58
N ALA A 78 9.92 11.81 -9.59
CA ALA A 78 10.94 10.79 -9.40
C ALA A 78 11.93 11.21 -8.29
N ALA A 79 12.31 10.27 -7.45
CA ALA A 79 13.23 10.53 -6.34
C ALA A 79 14.68 10.65 -6.84
N ASP A 80 15.40 11.64 -6.34
CA ASP A 80 16.81 11.86 -6.68
C ASP A 80 17.74 10.78 -6.05
N ALA A 81 17.32 10.23 -4.89
CA ALA A 81 18.04 9.19 -4.17
C ALA A 81 17.33 7.84 -4.28
N VAL A 82 18.06 6.76 -4.03
CA VAL A 82 17.48 5.40 -3.95
C VAL A 82 16.54 5.32 -2.75
N ILE A 83 15.31 4.90 -2.98
CA ILE A 83 14.32 4.66 -1.92
C ILE A 83 14.62 3.32 -1.26
N ASP A 84 15.00 3.37 0.02
CA ASP A 84 15.22 2.19 0.84
C ASP A 84 13.91 1.81 1.57
N CYS A 85 13.27 0.75 1.10
CA CYS A 85 12.04 0.23 1.67
C CYS A 85 12.24 -0.68 2.89
N LYS A 86 13.45 -0.83 3.42
CA LYS A 86 13.81 -1.71 4.55
C LYS A 86 13.33 -3.15 4.30
N ASN A 87 12.46 -3.69 5.16
CA ASN A 87 11.82 -5.01 4.96
C ASN A 87 10.37 -4.87 4.44
N SER A 88 9.92 -3.67 4.05
CA SER A 88 8.53 -3.41 3.71
C SER A 88 8.17 -3.84 2.28
N GLY A 89 7.61 -5.05 2.15
CA GLY A 89 7.04 -5.52 0.88
C GLY A 89 5.86 -4.67 0.39
N SER A 90 5.10 -4.05 1.31
CA SER A 90 3.99 -3.16 0.95
C SER A 90 4.51 -1.86 0.34
N SER A 91 5.53 -1.25 0.95
CA SER A 91 6.13 -0.01 0.45
C SER A 91 6.69 -0.21 -0.95
N ILE A 92 7.62 -1.17 -1.13
CA ILE A 92 8.32 -1.34 -2.40
C ILE A 92 7.37 -1.68 -3.56
N ARG A 93 6.33 -2.50 -3.30
CA ARG A 93 5.37 -2.92 -4.34
C ARG A 93 4.42 -1.80 -4.73
N MET A 94 3.78 -1.17 -3.76
CA MET A 94 2.79 -0.13 -4.06
C MET A 94 3.45 1.14 -4.60
N LEU A 95 4.62 1.53 -4.07
CA LEU A 95 5.38 2.67 -4.58
C LEU A 95 5.93 2.43 -6.00
N ALA A 96 6.25 1.19 -6.38
CA ALA A 96 6.63 0.86 -7.75
C ALA A 96 5.53 1.22 -8.76
N GLY A 97 4.26 0.94 -8.43
CA GLY A 97 3.12 1.33 -9.26
C GLY A 97 2.94 2.84 -9.36
N ILE A 98 3.17 3.57 -8.26
CA ILE A 98 3.13 5.04 -8.24
C ILE A 98 4.29 5.61 -9.08
N ALA A 99 5.52 5.12 -8.86
CA ALA A 99 6.71 5.59 -9.58
C ALA A 99 6.59 5.42 -11.10
N ALA A 100 5.94 4.33 -11.55
CA ALA A 100 5.68 4.12 -12.97
C ALA A 100 4.77 5.20 -13.60
N GLY A 101 3.96 5.90 -12.81
CA GLY A 101 3.16 7.04 -13.28
C GLY A 101 3.87 8.39 -13.25
N LEU A 102 5.05 8.48 -12.63
CA LEU A 102 5.81 9.72 -12.49
C LEU A 102 6.84 9.87 -13.63
N ALA A 103 7.08 11.10 -14.07
CA ALA A 103 8.14 11.38 -15.03
C ALA A 103 9.52 11.24 -14.37
N GLY A 104 10.43 10.48 -15.00
CA GLY A 104 11.81 10.28 -14.56
C GLY A 104 12.04 8.90 -13.93
N LYS A 105 13.29 8.68 -13.47
CA LYS A 105 13.78 7.41 -12.95
C LYS A 105 13.76 7.40 -11.42
N THR A 106 13.08 6.42 -10.83
CA THR A 106 13.09 6.15 -9.38
C THR A 106 13.71 4.78 -9.12
N ALA A 107 14.69 4.72 -8.24
CA ALA A 107 15.36 3.48 -7.83
C ALA A 107 14.90 3.02 -6.45
N PHE A 108 14.76 1.71 -6.28
CA PHE A 108 14.31 1.07 -5.05
C PHE A 108 15.27 0.02 -4.55
N THR A 109 15.43 -0.07 -3.25
CA THR A 109 16.17 -1.13 -2.56
C THR A 109 15.47 -1.52 -1.26
N GLY A 110 16.07 -2.43 -0.50
CA GLY A 110 15.66 -2.83 0.83
C GLY A 110 16.70 -3.72 1.48
N ASP A 111 16.36 -4.36 2.57
CA ASP A 111 17.23 -5.30 3.23
C ASP A 111 17.40 -6.62 2.44
N ASP A 112 18.31 -7.49 2.90
CA ASP A 112 18.61 -8.79 2.27
C ASP A 112 17.37 -9.69 2.12
N SER A 113 16.39 -9.56 2.99
CA SER A 113 15.13 -10.33 2.94
C SER A 113 14.21 -9.78 1.86
N LEU A 114 14.04 -8.47 1.79
CA LEU A 114 13.21 -7.81 0.79
C LEU A 114 13.79 -8.00 -0.62
N CYS A 115 15.09 -7.90 -0.76
CA CYS A 115 15.79 -8.08 -2.03
C CYS A 115 15.73 -9.50 -2.61
N LYS A 116 15.23 -10.48 -1.85
CA LYS A 116 14.97 -11.85 -2.32
C LYS A 116 13.52 -12.10 -2.70
N ARG A 117 12.62 -11.14 -2.41
CA ARG A 117 11.18 -11.31 -2.73
C ARG A 117 10.92 -11.04 -4.20
N PRO A 118 10.16 -11.93 -4.88
CA PRO A 118 9.89 -11.77 -6.31
C PRO A 118 9.04 -10.52 -6.57
N MET A 119 9.46 -9.77 -7.57
CA MET A 119 8.77 -8.57 -8.08
C MET A 119 8.42 -8.71 -9.56
N LEU A 120 8.96 -9.73 -10.24
CA LEU A 120 8.89 -9.89 -11.69
C LEU A 120 7.48 -9.72 -12.28
N PRO A 121 6.39 -10.31 -11.71
CA PRO A 121 5.06 -10.14 -12.30
C PRO A 121 4.58 -8.69 -12.31
N LEU A 122 4.89 -7.92 -11.27
CA LEU A 122 4.56 -6.49 -11.22
C LEU A 122 5.46 -5.70 -12.20
N LEU A 123 6.76 -5.94 -12.17
CA LEU A 123 7.71 -5.23 -13.04
C LEU A 123 7.38 -5.44 -14.53
N SER A 124 7.08 -6.69 -14.94
CA SER A 124 6.64 -6.99 -16.31
C SER A 124 5.29 -6.33 -16.66
N ALA A 125 4.37 -6.20 -15.70
CA ALA A 125 3.12 -5.47 -15.91
C ALA A 125 3.36 -3.97 -16.11
N LEU A 126 4.32 -3.38 -15.39
CA LEU A 126 4.70 -1.97 -15.55
C LEU A 126 5.43 -1.73 -16.89
N GLU A 127 6.27 -2.68 -17.34
CA GLU A 127 6.90 -2.63 -18.67
C GLU A 127 5.84 -2.72 -19.77
N ALA A 128 4.84 -3.59 -19.64
CA ALA A 128 3.73 -3.69 -20.58
C ALA A 128 2.91 -2.39 -20.68
N LEU A 129 2.87 -1.61 -19.62
CA LEU A 129 2.26 -0.27 -19.59
C LEU A 129 3.17 0.83 -20.17
N GLY A 130 4.41 0.50 -20.54
CA GLY A 130 5.37 1.42 -21.17
C GLY A 130 6.38 2.07 -20.22
N ALA A 131 6.50 1.61 -18.97
CA ALA A 131 7.62 2.00 -18.12
C ALA A 131 8.91 1.28 -18.57
N GLU A 132 10.07 1.93 -18.40
CA GLU A 132 11.34 1.23 -18.51
C GLU A 132 11.74 0.68 -17.14
N VAL A 133 12.08 -0.61 -17.06
CA VAL A 133 12.46 -1.28 -15.82
C VAL A 133 13.85 -1.86 -15.92
N GLU A 134 14.70 -1.54 -14.96
CA GLU A 134 16.00 -2.20 -14.77
C GLU A 134 15.97 -2.95 -13.44
N ALA A 135 16.05 -4.28 -13.46
CA ALA A 135 15.96 -5.10 -12.27
C ALA A 135 16.99 -6.22 -12.25
N ASN A 136 17.43 -6.61 -11.06
CA ASN A 136 18.31 -7.76 -10.86
C ASN A 136 17.46 -9.03 -10.69
N ASN A 137 17.37 -9.84 -11.76
CA ASN A 137 16.61 -11.10 -11.77
C ASN A 137 15.16 -10.96 -11.27
N GLY A 138 14.49 -9.83 -11.56
CA GLY A 138 13.10 -9.58 -11.14
C GLY A 138 12.91 -9.36 -9.64
N CYS A 139 13.97 -8.97 -8.94
CA CYS A 139 13.98 -8.62 -7.51
C CYS A 139 14.61 -7.24 -7.31
N ALA A 140 14.55 -6.71 -6.09
CA ALA A 140 15.29 -5.51 -5.72
C ALA A 140 16.82 -5.81 -5.59
N PRO A 141 17.68 -4.82 -5.81
CA PRO A 141 17.36 -3.47 -6.23
C PRO A 141 16.86 -3.40 -7.68
N PHE A 142 15.97 -2.47 -7.94
CA PHE A 142 15.49 -2.19 -9.30
C PHE A 142 15.20 -0.69 -9.48
N SER A 143 15.06 -0.24 -10.73
CA SER A 143 14.61 1.10 -11.05
C SER A 143 13.47 1.09 -12.06
N ILE A 144 12.64 2.11 -11.99
CA ILE A 144 11.50 2.32 -12.88
C ILE A 144 11.61 3.74 -13.45
N THR A 145 11.55 3.85 -14.78
CA THR A 145 11.48 5.14 -15.48
C THR A 145 10.09 5.26 -16.10
N GLY A 146 9.32 6.23 -15.65
CA GLY A 146 8.00 6.59 -16.18
C GLY A 146 8.02 7.91 -16.95
N PRO A 147 6.86 8.38 -17.43
CA PRO A 147 5.52 7.87 -17.12
C PRO A 147 5.08 6.72 -18.04
N ALA A 148 4.50 5.69 -17.45
CA ALA A 148 3.84 4.60 -18.17
C ALA A 148 2.45 5.07 -18.66
N ALA A 149 2.29 5.18 -19.98
CA ALA A 149 1.10 5.74 -20.61
C ALA A 149 0.05 4.70 -21.04
N GLY A 150 0.36 3.40 -20.94
CA GLY A 150 -0.54 2.31 -21.31
C GLY A 150 -1.83 2.31 -20.48
N ASP A 151 -2.94 1.96 -21.13
CA ASP A 151 -4.29 1.97 -20.58
C ASP A 151 -4.83 0.58 -20.23
N GLU A 152 -4.16 -0.49 -20.66
CA GLU A 152 -4.56 -1.86 -20.37
C GLU A 152 -3.35 -2.73 -20.00
N VAL A 153 -3.54 -3.58 -18.99
CA VAL A 153 -2.54 -4.57 -18.55
C VAL A 153 -3.20 -5.84 -18.04
N ALA A 154 -2.58 -6.98 -18.34
CA ALA A 154 -2.96 -8.28 -17.79
C ALA A 154 -1.95 -8.72 -16.72
N ILE A 155 -2.44 -9.26 -15.61
CA ILE A 155 -1.60 -9.71 -14.49
C ILE A 155 -2.24 -10.91 -13.78
N GLN A 156 -1.41 -11.80 -13.23
CA GLN A 156 -1.89 -12.90 -12.38
C GLN A 156 -2.41 -12.37 -11.04
N GLY A 157 -3.65 -12.74 -10.70
CA GLY A 157 -4.32 -12.31 -9.46
C GLY A 157 -3.93 -13.10 -8.22
N ASP A 158 -3.42 -14.32 -8.39
CA ASP A 158 -3.15 -15.28 -7.31
C ASP A 158 -1.75 -15.15 -6.66
N ILE A 159 -0.86 -14.31 -7.22
CA ILE A 159 0.50 -14.15 -6.70
C ILE A 159 0.52 -13.16 -5.52
N SER A 160 -0.04 -11.96 -5.70
CA SER A 160 -0.05 -10.94 -4.65
C SER A 160 -1.09 -9.85 -4.90
N SER A 161 -1.99 -9.64 -3.94
CA SER A 161 -2.93 -8.50 -3.94
C SER A 161 -2.22 -7.14 -3.92
N GLN A 162 -0.96 -7.08 -3.48
CA GLN A 162 -0.17 -5.85 -3.48
C GLN A 162 0.23 -5.42 -4.89
N PHE A 163 0.37 -6.36 -5.83
CA PHE A 163 0.63 -6.04 -7.24
C PHE A 163 -0.58 -5.35 -7.88
N ILE A 164 -1.78 -5.87 -7.60
CA ILE A 164 -3.02 -5.24 -8.06
C ILE A 164 -3.19 -3.86 -7.42
N SER A 165 -2.94 -3.75 -6.10
CA SER A 165 -2.98 -2.47 -5.40
C SER A 165 -2.00 -1.45 -5.98
N ALA A 166 -0.80 -1.88 -6.39
CA ALA A 166 0.20 -1.02 -7.02
C ALA A 166 -0.31 -0.44 -8.36
N LEU A 167 -0.88 -1.30 -9.21
CA LEU A 167 -1.44 -0.90 -10.50
C LEU A 167 -2.65 0.05 -10.34
N LEU A 168 -3.49 -0.20 -9.33
CA LEU A 168 -4.64 0.66 -8.99
C LEU A 168 -4.18 2.04 -8.54
N LEU A 169 -3.22 2.12 -7.60
CA LEU A 169 -2.72 3.38 -7.05
C LEU A 169 -2.05 4.26 -8.12
N GLY A 170 -1.33 3.66 -9.06
CA GLY A 170 -0.71 4.37 -10.17
C GLY A 170 -1.66 4.72 -11.32
N ALA A 171 -2.86 4.13 -11.39
CA ALA A 171 -3.76 4.30 -12.52
C ALA A 171 -4.24 5.74 -12.77
N PRO A 172 -4.62 6.54 -11.75
CA PRO A 172 -5.03 7.93 -11.96
C PRO A 172 -3.93 8.87 -12.44
N LEU A 173 -2.66 8.45 -12.35
CA LEU A 173 -1.53 9.21 -12.90
C LEU A 173 -1.44 9.11 -14.42
N SER A 174 -2.15 8.15 -15.04
CA SER A 174 -2.30 8.05 -16.50
C SER A 174 -3.53 8.85 -16.96
N PRO A 175 -3.41 9.73 -17.96
CA PRO A 175 -4.54 10.52 -18.46
C PRO A 175 -5.65 9.67 -19.09
N SER A 176 -5.34 8.47 -19.57
CA SER A 176 -6.31 7.53 -20.18
C SER A 176 -7.03 6.64 -19.16
N GLY A 177 -6.67 6.72 -17.86
CA GLY A 177 -7.11 5.74 -16.88
C GLY A 177 -6.43 4.39 -17.09
N ARG A 178 -7.01 3.32 -16.52
CA ARG A 178 -6.39 1.98 -16.65
C ARG A 178 -7.40 0.84 -16.50
N THR A 179 -7.28 -0.16 -17.39
CA THR A 179 -7.94 -1.46 -17.27
C THR A 179 -6.91 -2.50 -16.80
N ILE A 180 -7.21 -3.17 -15.71
CA ILE A 180 -6.35 -4.21 -15.12
C ILE A 180 -7.11 -5.54 -15.23
N ARG A 181 -6.65 -6.44 -16.12
CA ARG A 181 -7.24 -7.76 -16.31
C ARG A 181 -6.52 -8.79 -15.46
N LEU A 182 -7.28 -9.59 -14.72
CA LEU A 182 -6.76 -10.71 -13.96
C LEU A 182 -6.76 -11.97 -14.83
N THR A 183 -5.61 -12.62 -14.95
CA THR A 183 -5.48 -13.88 -15.73
C THR A 183 -5.71 -15.12 -14.87
N THR A 184 -5.77 -14.97 -13.54
CA THR A 184 -6.09 -16.01 -12.56
C THR A 184 -7.01 -15.44 -11.49
N GLU A 185 -7.59 -16.27 -10.64
CA GLU A 185 -8.41 -15.83 -9.50
C GLU A 185 -7.64 -14.89 -8.57
N LEU A 186 -8.34 -13.91 -8.00
CA LEU A 186 -7.74 -12.93 -7.10
C LEU A 186 -7.53 -13.50 -5.70
N ALA A 187 -6.29 -13.72 -5.32
CA ALA A 187 -5.93 -14.03 -3.95
C ALA A 187 -6.00 -12.79 -3.06
N SER A 188 -6.40 -13.00 -1.79
CA SER A 188 -6.45 -11.92 -0.80
C SER A 188 -7.26 -10.68 -1.26
N ARG A 189 -8.41 -10.92 -1.92
CA ARG A 189 -9.36 -9.90 -2.39
C ARG A 189 -9.63 -8.78 -1.36
N PRO A 190 -9.78 -9.05 -0.05
CA PRO A 190 -9.98 -8.01 0.97
C PRO A 190 -8.96 -6.87 0.91
N TYR A 191 -7.68 -7.17 0.68
CA TYR A 191 -6.63 -6.15 0.59
C TYR A 191 -6.72 -5.28 -0.66
N VAL A 192 -7.26 -5.79 -1.77
CA VAL A 192 -7.56 -4.99 -2.96
C VAL A 192 -8.74 -4.07 -2.68
N HIS A 193 -9.81 -4.58 -2.06
CA HIS A 193 -10.97 -3.78 -1.65
C HIS A 193 -10.58 -2.69 -0.63
N MET A 194 -9.65 -2.96 0.28
CA MET A 194 -9.06 -1.95 1.17
C MET A 194 -8.43 -0.81 0.37
N THR A 195 -7.69 -1.13 -0.70
CA THR A 195 -7.10 -0.12 -1.59
C THR A 195 -8.19 0.67 -2.31
N ILE A 196 -9.20 0.00 -2.88
CA ILE A 196 -10.31 0.64 -3.58
C ILE A 196 -11.10 1.57 -2.65
N SER A 197 -11.41 1.11 -1.43
CA SER A 197 -12.10 1.93 -0.41
C SER A 197 -11.29 3.17 -0.03
N ALA A 198 -9.98 3.02 0.11
CA ALA A 198 -9.09 4.14 0.41
C ALA A 198 -8.99 5.12 -0.78
N MET A 199 -8.88 4.63 -2.03
CA MET A 199 -8.92 5.46 -3.24
C MET A 199 -10.23 6.24 -3.35
N LYS A 200 -11.36 5.60 -3.03
CA LYS A 200 -12.67 6.25 -3.04
C LYS A 200 -12.77 7.39 -2.03
N LYS A 201 -12.20 7.23 -0.83
CA LYS A 201 -12.10 8.33 0.17
C LYS A 201 -11.31 9.53 -0.36
N HIS A 202 -10.36 9.30 -1.27
CA HIS A 202 -9.57 10.31 -1.94
C HIS A 202 -10.13 10.71 -3.33
N GLY A 203 -11.42 10.46 -3.60
CA GLY A 203 -12.12 10.94 -4.79
C GLY A 203 -11.90 10.14 -6.07
N VAL A 204 -11.28 8.97 -6.00
CA VAL A 204 -11.05 8.10 -7.15
C VAL A 204 -11.97 6.88 -7.12
N ASP A 205 -12.76 6.72 -8.17
CA ASP A 205 -13.64 5.55 -8.36
C ASP A 205 -12.93 4.44 -9.13
N VAL A 206 -13.11 3.22 -8.65
CA VAL A 206 -12.66 1.99 -9.31
C VAL A 206 -13.88 1.11 -9.56
N ARG A 207 -14.03 0.64 -10.78
CA ARG A 207 -15.09 -0.33 -11.15
C ARG A 207 -14.50 -1.73 -11.17
N GLU A 208 -15.09 -2.62 -10.40
CA GLU A 208 -14.79 -4.05 -10.48
C GLU A 208 -15.59 -4.65 -11.63
N THR A 209 -14.95 -5.51 -12.42
CA THR A 209 -15.53 -6.25 -13.54
C THR A 209 -15.38 -7.75 -13.28
N ASP A 210 -15.95 -8.58 -14.15
CA ASP A 210 -15.87 -10.05 -14.02
C ASP A 210 -14.42 -10.55 -14.09
N ASP A 211 -13.55 -9.84 -14.82
CA ASP A 211 -12.17 -10.21 -15.11
C ASP A 211 -11.12 -9.24 -14.55
N GLY A 212 -11.51 -8.29 -13.68
CA GLY A 212 -10.54 -7.37 -13.10
C GLY A 212 -11.09 -6.03 -12.62
N PHE A 213 -10.39 -4.93 -12.94
CA PHE A 213 -10.68 -3.60 -12.44
C PHE A 213 -10.50 -2.55 -13.53
N VAL A 214 -11.34 -1.51 -13.50
CA VAL A 214 -11.25 -0.34 -14.38
C VAL A 214 -11.19 0.92 -13.54
N VAL A 215 -10.14 1.70 -13.73
CA VAL A 215 -10.01 3.06 -13.21
C VAL A 215 -10.29 4.03 -14.37
N PRO A 216 -11.44 4.74 -14.37
CA PRO A 216 -11.79 5.65 -15.45
C PRO A 216 -10.76 6.76 -15.67
N ALA A 217 -10.66 7.24 -16.90
CA ALA A 217 -9.81 8.37 -17.27
C ALA A 217 -10.21 9.68 -16.57
N GLY A 218 -9.26 10.60 -16.44
CA GLY A 218 -9.49 11.97 -15.97
C GLY A 218 -9.75 12.10 -14.48
N GLN A 219 -9.46 11.07 -13.69
CA GLN A 219 -9.52 11.11 -12.23
C GLN A 219 -8.20 11.58 -11.62
N HIS A 220 -8.29 12.24 -10.49
CA HIS A 220 -7.16 12.68 -9.68
C HIS A 220 -7.50 12.57 -8.21
N TYR A 221 -6.47 12.40 -7.37
CA TYR A 221 -6.65 12.27 -5.94
C TYR A 221 -6.92 13.61 -5.27
N THR A 222 -7.88 13.64 -4.37
CA THR A 222 -8.23 14.78 -3.53
C THR A 222 -7.84 14.54 -2.08
N PRO A 223 -7.50 15.58 -1.30
CA PRO A 223 -7.15 15.42 0.10
C PRO A 223 -8.29 14.82 0.91
N ALA A 224 -7.95 13.97 1.87
CA ALA A 224 -8.91 13.41 2.82
C ALA A 224 -8.26 13.23 4.20
N ASP A 225 -8.93 13.73 5.23
CA ASP A 225 -8.55 13.45 6.60
C ASP A 225 -9.13 12.11 7.05
N GLY A 226 -8.41 11.37 7.90
CA GLY A 226 -8.89 10.08 8.38
C GLY A 226 -8.13 9.56 9.60
N ILE A 227 -8.81 8.69 10.34
CA ILE A 227 -8.24 7.93 11.46
C ILE A 227 -7.94 6.52 10.94
N VAL A 228 -6.76 5.99 11.27
CA VAL A 228 -6.41 4.61 10.95
C VAL A 228 -7.09 3.66 11.93
N SER A 229 -7.89 2.73 11.41
CA SER A 229 -8.56 1.70 12.20
C SER A 229 -7.61 0.67 12.80
N GLY A 230 -8.08 -0.10 13.77
CA GLY A 230 -7.32 -1.19 14.37
C GLY A 230 -7.03 -2.31 13.39
N ASP A 231 -5.91 -3.00 13.60
CA ASP A 231 -5.42 -4.08 12.75
C ASP A 231 -6.08 -5.43 13.11
N TYR A 232 -6.92 -5.94 12.22
CA TYR A 232 -7.54 -7.27 12.39
C TYR A 232 -6.54 -8.40 12.38
N SER A 233 -5.46 -8.28 11.61
CA SER A 233 -4.41 -9.31 11.58
C SER A 233 -3.70 -9.44 12.93
N SER A 234 -3.42 -8.32 13.59
CA SER A 234 -2.86 -8.29 14.94
C SER A 234 -3.89 -8.74 15.99
N ALA A 235 -5.14 -8.31 15.86
CA ALA A 235 -6.23 -8.67 16.76
C ALA A 235 -6.55 -10.17 16.73
N ALA A 236 -6.39 -10.83 15.58
CA ALA A 236 -6.70 -12.24 15.38
C ALA A 236 -5.98 -13.17 16.39
N PHE A 237 -4.73 -12.87 16.73
CA PHE A 237 -3.97 -13.64 17.70
C PHE A 237 -4.60 -13.57 19.11
N ILE A 238 -5.03 -12.40 19.52
CA ILE A 238 -5.64 -12.16 20.83
C ILE A 238 -7.05 -12.75 20.88
N LEU A 239 -7.82 -12.58 19.78
CA LEU A 239 -9.15 -13.18 19.67
C LEU A 239 -9.10 -14.69 19.69
N ALA A 240 -8.16 -15.32 18.96
CA ALA A 240 -7.95 -16.77 18.98
C ALA A 240 -7.55 -17.27 20.37
N ALA A 241 -6.63 -16.57 21.03
CA ALA A 241 -6.23 -16.93 22.40
C ALA A 241 -7.42 -16.79 23.37
N GLY A 242 -8.21 -15.73 23.29
CA GLY A 242 -9.41 -15.55 24.09
C GLY A 242 -10.47 -16.63 23.87
N ALA A 243 -10.71 -17.02 22.61
CA ALA A 243 -11.63 -18.09 22.25
C ALA A 243 -11.23 -19.47 22.80
N LEU A 244 -9.93 -19.72 22.91
CA LEU A 244 -9.40 -20.99 23.40
C LEU A 244 -9.27 -21.06 24.92
N THR A 245 -9.00 -19.94 25.61
CA THR A 245 -8.55 -19.98 27.01
C THR A 245 -9.35 -19.08 27.96
N GLY A 246 -10.32 -18.27 27.46
CA GLY A 246 -11.03 -17.38 28.38
C GLY A 246 -11.99 -16.44 27.70
N LYS A 247 -12.04 -15.18 28.17
CA LYS A 247 -12.92 -14.12 27.63
C LYS A 247 -12.12 -12.84 27.42
N VAL A 248 -11.90 -12.48 26.16
CA VAL A 248 -11.19 -11.26 25.78
C VAL A 248 -12.07 -10.37 24.90
N THR A 249 -12.05 -9.07 25.16
CA THR A 249 -12.65 -8.05 24.31
C THR A 249 -11.55 -7.29 23.60
N VAL A 250 -11.60 -7.22 22.27
CA VAL A 250 -10.72 -6.36 21.47
C VAL A 250 -11.53 -5.18 20.97
N THR A 251 -11.05 -3.95 21.26
CA THR A 251 -11.67 -2.68 20.85
C THR A 251 -10.87 -1.99 19.77
N GLY A 252 -11.43 -0.99 19.09
CA GLY A 252 -10.75 -0.20 18.06
C GLY A 252 -10.81 -0.81 16.66
N LEU A 253 -11.53 -1.91 16.48
CA LEU A 253 -11.81 -2.52 15.17
C LEU A 253 -13.08 -1.90 14.55
N GLU A 254 -13.08 -1.67 13.24
CA GLU A 254 -14.25 -1.23 12.49
C GLU A 254 -15.06 -2.44 12.00
N GLU A 255 -16.38 -2.42 12.20
CA GLU A 255 -17.27 -3.56 11.90
C GLU A 255 -17.29 -3.97 10.42
N HIS A 256 -17.09 -3.02 9.52
CA HIS A 256 -17.13 -3.24 8.06
C HIS A 256 -15.77 -3.05 7.38
N ASP A 257 -14.68 -3.18 8.13
CA ASP A 257 -13.34 -3.11 7.56
C ASP A 257 -13.11 -4.29 6.59
N PRO A 258 -12.64 -4.04 5.37
CA PRO A 258 -12.36 -5.11 4.41
C PRO A 258 -11.24 -6.06 4.83
N GLN A 259 -10.38 -5.68 5.81
CA GLN A 259 -9.34 -6.55 6.35
C GLN A 259 -9.94 -7.70 7.17
#